data_38989bce5a069902711becaca3e8088b
#
_entry.id   38989bce5a069902711becaca3e8088b
#
_cell.length_a   1.000
_cell.length_b   1.000
_cell.length_c   1.000
_cell.angle_alpha   90.00
_cell.angle_beta   90.00
_cell.angle_gamma   90.00
#
_symmetry.space_group_name_H-M   'P 1'
#
loop_
_entity.id
_entity.type
_entity.pdbx_description
1 polymer ?
#
loop_
_entity_poly.entity_id
_entity_poly.type
_entity_poly.pdbx_seq_one_letter_code
_entity_poly.pdbx_strand_id
1 'polypeptide(L)'
;PESTVEFLQSKADMIKKGAVVIDCSGVKRYVFTPAHELAKAHGFEFIGGHPMAGVERWGFDSSFGMLFNNASMILTPDGGTDIALLHEIKQMFLSIGFGSITVVSPEQHDRIIAYTSQLAHVVASAYIKSPTALEHTGMSEGSYKDMTRVASLNSNMWSELFLENGDNLLNEIDNIINNLTEYRNAIASND
;
A
#
# COMPACT_ATOMS: atom_id res chain seq x y z
N PRO A 1 -4.18 -3.95 -7.86
CA PRO A 1 -4.12 -2.90 -8.89
C PRO A 1 -4.57 -3.38 -10.28
N GLU A 2 -4.14 -4.57 -10.74
CA GLU A 2 -4.58 -5.15 -12.03
C GLU A 2 -6.11 -5.22 -12.10
N SER A 3 -6.75 -5.82 -11.11
CA SER A 3 -8.21 -5.93 -11.05
C SER A 3 -8.93 -4.57 -11.06
N THR A 4 -8.32 -3.51 -10.54
CA THR A 4 -8.86 -2.15 -10.61
C THR A 4 -8.86 -1.64 -12.04
N VAL A 5 -7.75 -1.82 -12.76
CA VAL A 5 -7.65 -1.41 -14.17
C VAL A 5 -8.60 -2.22 -15.05
N GLU A 6 -8.65 -3.55 -14.87
CA GLU A 6 -9.58 -4.43 -15.60
C GLU A 6 -11.05 -4.05 -15.35
N PHE A 7 -11.40 -3.77 -14.09
CA PHE A 7 -12.75 -3.31 -13.74
C PHE A 7 -13.09 -2.01 -14.46
N LEU A 8 -12.22 -1.01 -14.42
CA LEU A 8 -12.44 0.25 -15.11
C LEU A 8 -12.55 0.06 -16.62
N GLN A 9 -11.67 -0.73 -17.24
CA GLN A 9 -11.74 -1.05 -18.68
C GLN A 9 -13.05 -1.71 -19.08
N SER A 10 -13.59 -2.57 -18.22
CA SER A 10 -14.82 -3.33 -18.50
C SER A 10 -16.11 -2.55 -18.16
N LYS A 11 -16.05 -1.49 -17.37
CA LYS A 11 -17.24 -0.80 -16.81
C LYS A 11 -17.25 0.72 -17.00
N ALA A 12 -16.21 1.31 -17.58
CA ALA A 12 -16.12 2.77 -17.72
C ALA A 12 -17.31 3.39 -18.46
N ASP A 13 -17.86 2.69 -19.45
CA ASP A 13 -19.06 3.10 -20.22
C ASP A 13 -20.35 3.14 -19.37
N MET A 14 -20.38 2.41 -18.26
CA MET A 14 -21.51 2.36 -17.32
C MET A 14 -21.41 3.41 -16.21
N ILE A 15 -20.24 4.04 -16.03
CA ILE A 15 -20.02 5.06 -15.02
C ILE A 15 -20.74 6.35 -15.47
N LYS A 16 -21.52 6.93 -14.56
CA LYS A 16 -22.25 8.17 -14.83
C LYS A 16 -21.26 9.32 -15.11
N LYS A 17 -21.51 10.10 -16.14
CA LYS A 17 -20.75 11.32 -16.42
C LYS A 17 -20.79 12.27 -15.22
N GLY A 18 -19.62 12.81 -14.86
CA GLY A 18 -19.44 13.65 -13.69
C GLY A 18 -19.43 12.89 -12.36
N ALA A 19 -19.48 11.56 -12.35
CA ALA A 19 -19.24 10.79 -11.15
C ALA A 19 -17.76 10.87 -10.75
N VAL A 20 -17.48 10.73 -9.46
CA VAL A 20 -16.12 10.62 -8.93
C VAL A 20 -15.85 9.15 -8.60
N VAL A 21 -14.79 8.61 -9.14
CA VAL A 21 -14.31 7.24 -8.88
C VAL A 21 -13.03 7.33 -8.08
N ILE A 22 -12.97 6.61 -6.99
CA ILE A 22 -11.79 6.53 -6.12
C ILE A 22 -11.44 5.05 -5.95
N ASP A 23 -10.21 4.68 -6.28
CA ASP A 23 -9.73 3.33 -6.01
C ASP A 23 -9.20 3.18 -4.57
N CYS A 24 -8.91 1.94 -4.18
CA CYS A 24 -8.32 1.62 -2.88
C CYS A 24 -7.07 0.72 -3.03
N SER A 25 -6.41 0.78 -4.18
CA SER A 25 -5.25 -0.07 -4.48
C SER A 25 -4.03 0.30 -3.65
N GLY A 26 -3.19 -0.68 -3.35
CA GLY A 26 -1.96 -0.50 -2.57
C GLY A 26 -0.80 0.15 -3.34
N VAL A 27 -0.89 0.25 -4.67
CA VAL A 27 0.08 0.92 -5.56
C VAL A 27 -0.67 1.91 -6.45
N LYS A 28 -0.09 3.09 -6.70
CA LYS A 28 -0.77 4.18 -7.41
C LYS A 28 -0.28 4.36 -8.85
N ARG A 29 1.02 4.32 -9.11
CA ARG A 29 1.57 4.58 -10.47
C ARG A 29 0.96 3.66 -11.52
N TYR A 30 0.78 2.39 -11.20
CA TYR A 30 0.21 1.40 -12.11
C TYR A 30 -1.23 1.73 -12.53
N VAL A 31 -2.05 2.18 -11.58
CA VAL A 31 -3.47 2.48 -11.82
C VAL A 31 -3.66 3.88 -12.41
N PHE A 32 -2.79 4.81 -12.12
CA PHE A 32 -2.98 6.25 -12.37
C PHE A 32 -3.25 6.57 -13.84
N THR A 33 -2.33 6.22 -14.73
CA THR A 33 -2.45 6.57 -16.14
C THR A 33 -3.67 5.92 -16.81
N PRO A 34 -3.87 4.59 -16.76
CA PRO A 34 -5.01 3.97 -17.42
C PRO A 34 -6.36 4.44 -16.85
N ALA A 35 -6.45 4.71 -15.54
CA ALA A 35 -7.69 5.18 -14.94
C ALA A 35 -8.04 6.62 -15.38
N HIS A 36 -7.06 7.52 -15.48
CA HIS A 36 -7.29 8.88 -15.95
C HIS A 36 -7.63 8.95 -17.44
N GLU A 37 -7.02 8.11 -18.27
CA GLU A 37 -7.37 8.00 -19.69
C GLU A 37 -8.83 7.56 -19.87
N LEU A 38 -9.26 6.55 -19.13
CA LEU A 38 -10.65 6.08 -19.14
C LEU A 38 -11.61 7.15 -18.59
N ALA A 39 -11.26 7.81 -17.49
CA ALA A 39 -12.05 8.88 -16.92
C ALA A 39 -12.29 10.02 -17.92
N LYS A 40 -11.24 10.46 -18.60
CA LYS A 40 -11.32 11.48 -19.64
C LYS A 40 -12.17 11.03 -20.83
N ALA A 41 -12.02 9.78 -21.27
CA ALA A 41 -12.75 9.25 -22.41
C ALA A 41 -14.26 9.12 -22.13
N HIS A 42 -14.65 8.77 -20.90
CA HIS A 42 -16.04 8.50 -20.52
C HIS A 42 -16.71 9.63 -19.74
N GLY A 43 -15.96 10.66 -19.32
CA GLY A 43 -16.47 11.88 -18.70
C GLY A 43 -16.79 11.72 -17.20
N PHE A 44 -16.04 10.92 -16.47
CA PHE A 44 -16.04 10.87 -15.02
C PHE A 44 -14.71 11.39 -14.46
N GLU A 45 -14.65 11.69 -13.17
CA GLU A 45 -13.43 12.08 -12.47
C GLU A 45 -12.81 10.84 -11.81
N PHE A 46 -11.46 10.73 -11.86
CA PHE A 46 -10.74 9.69 -11.14
C PHE A 46 -9.74 10.30 -10.16
N ILE A 47 -9.73 9.81 -8.94
CA ILE A 47 -8.75 10.18 -7.92
C ILE A 47 -8.21 8.88 -7.32
N GLY A 48 -6.90 8.69 -7.39
CA GLY A 48 -6.28 7.55 -6.74
C GLY A 48 -6.45 7.63 -5.23
N GLY A 49 -6.75 6.51 -4.59
CA GLY A 49 -6.93 6.39 -3.16
C GLY A 49 -6.18 5.20 -2.57
N HIS A 50 -5.76 5.32 -1.31
CA HIS A 50 -5.20 4.21 -0.54
C HIS A 50 -5.55 4.39 0.94
N PRO A 51 -6.55 3.67 1.46
CA PRO A 51 -6.83 3.66 2.89
C PRO A 51 -5.73 2.89 3.62
N MET A 52 -5.00 3.57 4.50
CA MET A 52 -3.97 2.98 5.36
C MET A 52 -4.63 2.26 6.54
N ALA A 53 -5.49 1.31 6.21
CA ALA A 53 -6.26 0.50 7.15
C ALA A 53 -6.27 -0.94 6.67
N GLY A 54 -6.01 -1.87 7.56
CA GLY A 54 -6.02 -3.29 7.22
C GLY A 54 -5.81 -4.14 8.47
N VAL A 55 -6.18 -5.39 8.31
CA VAL A 55 -5.91 -6.46 9.26
C VAL A 55 -5.23 -7.59 8.50
N GLU A 56 -4.50 -8.45 9.19
CA GLU A 56 -3.79 -9.59 8.59
C GLU A 56 -4.76 -10.71 8.13
N ARG A 57 -5.94 -10.30 7.65
CA ARG A 57 -6.99 -11.16 7.12
C ARG A 57 -7.52 -10.52 5.84
N TRP A 58 -8.08 -11.31 4.97
CA TRP A 58 -8.62 -10.86 3.68
C TRP A 58 -10.06 -11.33 3.48
N GLY A 59 -10.73 -10.72 2.50
CA GLY A 59 -12.10 -11.03 2.13
C GLY A 59 -13.14 -10.22 2.91
N PHE A 60 -14.36 -10.24 2.38
CA PHE A 60 -15.47 -9.46 2.93
C PHE A 60 -15.80 -9.81 4.39
N ASP A 61 -15.67 -11.08 4.76
CA ASP A 61 -15.95 -11.57 6.13
C ASP A 61 -15.00 -11.00 7.19
N SER A 62 -13.89 -10.40 6.77
CA SER A 62 -12.94 -9.70 7.65
C SER A 62 -13.25 -8.21 7.82
N SER A 63 -14.28 -7.69 7.15
CA SER A 63 -14.71 -6.30 7.27
C SER A 63 -15.49 -6.05 8.56
N PHE A 64 -15.32 -4.86 9.14
CA PHE A 64 -16.06 -4.40 10.31
C PHE A 64 -16.22 -2.88 10.29
N GLY A 65 -17.28 -2.37 10.92
CA GLY A 65 -17.70 -0.97 10.81
C GLY A 65 -16.69 0.09 11.27
N MET A 66 -15.69 -0.30 12.08
CA MET A 66 -14.67 0.62 12.60
C MET A 66 -13.30 0.47 11.93
N LEU A 67 -13.23 -0.28 10.82
CA LEU A 67 -11.95 -0.56 10.13
C LEU A 67 -11.17 0.71 9.78
N PHE A 68 -11.87 1.77 9.40
CA PHE A 68 -11.27 3.04 8.97
C PHE A 68 -11.10 4.08 10.10
N ASN A 69 -11.57 3.78 11.32
CA ASN A 69 -11.51 4.75 12.41
C ASN A 69 -10.07 5.14 12.74
N ASN A 70 -9.79 6.44 12.67
CA ASN A 70 -8.46 7.04 12.87
C ASN A 70 -7.39 6.61 11.86
N ALA A 71 -7.72 5.83 10.82
CA ALA A 71 -6.79 5.50 9.75
C ALA A 71 -6.47 6.75 8.90
N SER A 72 -5.35 6.73 8.20
CA SER A 72 -5.03 7.73 7.18
C SER A 72 -5.62 7.31 5.83
N MET A 73 -6.22 8.25 5.10
CA MET A 73 -6.56 8.08 3.68
C MET A 73 -5.54 8.85 2.84
N ILE A 74 -4.87 8.18 1.93
CA ILE A 74 -3.98 8.84 0.96
C ILE A 74 -4.77 9.06 -0.33
N LEU A 75 -4.68 10.26 -0.89
CA LEU A 75 -5.28 10.63 -2.16
C LEU A 75 -4.18 11.07 -3.14
N THR A 76 -4.29 10.60 -4.37
CA THR A 76 -3.38 10.97 -5.47
C THR A 76 -4.21 11.55 -6.62
N PRO A 77 -4.65 12.82 -6.51
CA PRO A 77 -5.32 13.52 -7.60
C PRO A 77 -4.34 13.80 -8.74
N ASP A 78 -4.87 14.06 -9.93
CA ASP A 78 -4.06 14.64 -11.00
C ASP A 78 -3.88 16.16 -10.82
N GLY A 79 -2.98 16.77 -11.64
CA GLY A 79 -2.71 18.21 -11.55
C GLY A 79 -3.88 19.10 -11.99
N GLY A 80 -4.92 18.54 -12.60
CA GLY A 80 -6.12 19.25 -13.07
C GLY A 80 -7.34 19.06 -12.16
N THR A 81 -7.22 18.27 -11.09
CA THR A 81 -8.33 18.03 -10.17
C THR A 81 -8.80 19.33 -9.51
N ASP A 82 -10.12 19.59 -9.55
CA ASP A 82 -10.72 20.76 -8.91
C ASP A 82 -10.48 20.74 -7.38
N ILE A 83 -9.95 21.85 -6.87
CA ILE A 83 -9.66 22.02 -5.43
C ILE A 83 -10.92 21.91 -4.59
N ALA A 84 -12.06 22.42 -5.06
CA ALA A 84 -13.34 22.33 -4.34
C ALA A 84 -13.80 20.87 -4.25
N LEU A 85 -13.72 20.11 -5.35
CA LEU A 85 -14.00 18.68 -5.36
C LEU A 85 -13.09 17.91 -4.40
N LEU A 86 -11.79 18.20 -4.44
CA LEU A 86 -10.83 17.54 -3.54
C LEU A 86 -11.14 17.86 -2.07
N HIS A 87 -11.60 19.08 -1.77
CA HIS A 87 -12.04 19.45 -0.43
C HIS A 87 -13.27 18.64 0.01
N GLU A 88 -14.28 18.51 -0.84
CA GLU A 88 -15.48 17.71 -0.56
C GLU A 88 -15.14 16.24 -0.29
N ILE A 89 -14.26 15.66 -1.10
CA ILE A 89 -13.79 14.29 -0.91
C ILE A 89 -13.08 14.12 0.44
N LYS A 90 -12.21 15.05 0.82
CA LYS A 90 -11.57 15.06 2.14
C LYS A 90 -12.60 15.09 3.27
N GLN A 91 -13.60 15.95 3.18
CA GLN A 91 -14.66 16.03 4.20
C GLN A 91 -15.47 14.72 4.26
N MET A 92 -15.77 14.12 3.11
CA MET A 92 -16.43 12.81 3.05
C MET A 92 -15.64 11.75 3.80
N PHE A 93 -14.33 11.60 3.54
CA PHE A 93 -13.51 10.60 4.23
C PHE A 93 -13.41 10.88 5.74
N LEU A 94 -13.27 12.12 6.17
CA LEU A 94 -13.28 12.46 7.59
C LEU A 94 -14.62 12.09 8.24
N SER A 95 -15.74 12.31 7.53
CA SER A 95 -17.09 12.01 8.06
C SER A 95 -17.35 10.50 8.25
N ILE A 96 -16.67 9.63 7.52
CA ILE A 96 -16.77 8.18 7.68
C ILE A 96 -15.73 7.59 8.63
N GLY A 97 -14.98 8.44 9.34
CA GLY A 97 -14.12 8.03 10.45
C GLY A 97 -12.62 8.05 10.20
N PHE A 98 -12.14 8.40 9.00
CA PHE A 98 -10.69 8.58 8.81
C PHE A 98 -10.16 9.70 9.70
N GLY A 99 -8.99 9.48 10.31
CA GLY A 99 -8.35 10.44 11.20
C GLY A 99 -7.52 11.51 10.48
N SER A 100 -7.03 11.19 9.28
CA SER A 100 -6.22 12.11 8.48
C SER A 100 -6.34 11.83 6.98
N ILE A 101 -6.15 12.90 6.19
CA ILE A 101 -6.13 12.81 4.73
C ILE A 101 -4.82 13.40 4.22
N THR A 102 -4.03 12.59 3.54
CA THR A 102 -2.75 12.99 2.94
C THR A 102 -2.90 13.05 1.43
N VAL A 103 -2.42 14.12 0.79
CA VAL A 103 -2.44 14.28 -0.66
C VAL A 103 -1.01 14.30 -1.16
N VAL A 104 -0.68 13.38 -2.08
CA VAL A 104 0.67 13.23 -2.66
C VAL A 104 0.57 12.85 -4.13
N SER A 105 1.68 12.88 -4.86
CA SER A 105 1.73 12.31 -6.20
C SER A 105 1.79 10.77 -6.15
N PRO A 106 1.40 10.07 -7.24
CA PRO A 106 1.55 8.61 -7.35
C PRO A 106 2.98 8.13 -7.10
N GLU A 107 3.98 8.86 -7.61
CA GLU A 107 5.40 8.55 -7.45
C GLU A 107 5.85 8.66 -6.00
N GLN A 108 5.43 9.75 -5.33
CA GLN A 108 5.74 9.94 -3.91
C GLN A 108 5.06 8.89 -3.04
N HIS A 109 3.80 8.54 -3.35
CA HIS A 109 3.07 7.47 -2.69
C HIS A 109 3.85 6.16 -2.78
N ASP A 110 4.13 5.69 -3.99
CA ASP A 110 4.71 4.37 -4.22
C ASP A 110 6.12 4.26 -3.63
N ARG A 111 6.92 5.34 -3.71
CA ARG A 111 8.24 5.40 -3.06
C ARG A 111 8.14 5.25 -1.54
N ILE A 112 7.19 5.91 -0.89
CA ILE A 112 7.02 5.83 0.57
C ILE A 112 6.44 4.47 0.97
N ILE A 113 5.48 3.92 0.21
CA ILE A 113 4.88 2.61 0.46
C ILE A 113 5.90 1.47 0.30
N ALA A 114 6.86 1.61 -0.61
CA ALA A 114 7.95 0.64 -0.72
C ALA A 114 8.70 0.47 0.61
N TYR A 115 8.99 1.57 1.30
CA TYR A 115 9.67 1.55 2.59
C TYR A 115 8.73 1.16 3.75
N THR A 116 7.60 1.87 3.90
CA THR A 116 6.76 1.77 5.10
C THR A 116 5.92 0.50 5.18
N SER A 117 5.66 -0.14 4.03
CA SER A 117 4.82 -1.32 3.92
C SER A 117 5.56 -2.50 3.27
N GLN A 118 5.96 -2.37 2.00
CA GLN A 118 6.45 -3.49 1.22
C GLN A 118 7.77 -4.06 1.77
N LEU A 119 8.73 -3.22 2.10
CA LEU A 119 10.00 -3.65 2.70
C LEU A 119 9.77 -4.39 4.03
N ALA A 120 8.85 -3.93 4.87
CA ALA A 120 8.55 -4.58 6.15
C ALA A 120 8.11 -6.04 5.94
N HIS A 121 7.27 -6.29 4.94
CA HIS A 121 6.85 -7.65 4.58
C HIS A 121 7.99 -8.50 4.00
N VAL A 122 8.84 -7.93 3.16
CA VAL A 122 10.03 -8.62 2.62
C VAL A 122 10.98 -9.00 3.75
N VAL A 123 11.27 -8.07 4.66
CA VAL A 123 12.17 -8.30 5.81
C VAL A 123 11.59 -9.35 6.76
N ALA A 124 10.32 -9.26 7.11
CA ALA A 124 9.65 -10.25 7.94
C ALA A 124 9.70 -11.66 7.30
N SER A 125 9.43 -11.74 6.00
CA SER A 125 9.51 -13.00 5.24
C SER A 125 10.94 -13.54 5.15
N ALA A 126 11.94 -12.69 5.02
CA ALA A 126 13.35 -13.11 5.04
C ALA A 126 13.77 -13.58 6.44
N TYR A 127 13.32 -12.88 7.48
CA TYR A 127 13.64 -13.19 8.87
C TYR A 127 13.19 -14.59 9.27
N ILE A 128 11.96 -14.99 8.93
CA ILE A 128 11.43 -16.33 9.27
C ILE A 128 12.06 -17.48 8.46
N LYS A 129 12.83 -17.19 7.41
CA LYS A 129 13.54 -18.22 6.62
C LYS A 129 14.81 -18.72 7.30
N SER A 130 15.23 -18.15 8.43
CA SER A 130 16.33 -18.68 9.22
C SER A 130 16.03 -20.11 9.68
N PRO A 131 16.95 -21.07 9.53
CA PRO A 131 16.79 -22.42 10.11
C PRO A 131 16.48 -22.38 11.61
N THR A 132 17.08 -21.44 12.34
CA THR A 132 16.88 -21.24 13.78
C THR A 132 15.43 -20.87 14.12
N ALA A 133 14.67 -20.32 13.17
CA ALA A 133 13.27 -19.98 13.39
C ALA A 133 12.41 -21.22 13.75
N LEU A 134 12.83 -22.42 13.38
CA LEU A 134 12.12 -23.67 13.73
C LEU A 134 12.34 -24.10 15.19
N GLU A 135 13.34 -23.56 15.86
CA GLU A 135 13.79 -23.95 17.20
C GLU A 135 13.35 -22.97 18.30
N HIS A 136 12.60 -21.90 17.95
CA HIS A 136 12.30 -20.79 18.87
C HIS A 136 11.32 -21.11 20.01
N THR A 137 10.68 -22.29 20.01
CA THR A 137 9.62 -22.61 20.97
C THR A 137 10.08 -22.47 22.42
N GLY A 138 9.40 -21.61 23.18
CA GLY A 138 9.75 -21.30 24.58
C GLY A 138 10.89 -20.29 24.76
N MET A 139 11.50 -19.79 23.66
CA MET A 139 12.61 -18.83 23.68
C MET A 139 12.31 -17.55 22.90
N SER A 140 11.06 -17.27 22.59
CA SER A 140 10.63 -16.09 21.84
C SER A 140 9.63 -15.26 22.61
N GLU A 141 9.79 -13.95 22.58
CA GLU A 141 8.94 -12.95 23.22
C GLU A 141 8.45 -11.87 22.24
N GLY A 142 8.05 -10.68 22.72
CA GLY A 142 7.41 -9.62 21.96
C GLY A 142 8.11 -9.27 20.65
N SER A 143 9.43 -9.04 20.68
CA SER A 143 10.21 -8.66 19.50
C SER A 143 10.10 -9.67 18.35
N TYR A 144 10.13 -10.96 18.65
CA TYR A 144 9.94 -12.00 17.64
C TYR A 144 8.53 -11.96 17.04
N LYS A 145 7.51 -11.83 17.89
CA LYS A 145 6.11 -11.74 17.46
C LYS A 145 5.87 -10.50 16.59
N ASP A 146 6.43 -9.36 17.00
CA ASP A 146 6.28 -8.11 16.25
C ASP A 146 6.93 -8.21 14.86
N MET A 147 8.15 -8.76 14.77
CA MET A 147 8.87 -8.94 13.51
C MET A 147 8.21 -9.96 12.59
N THR A 148 7.57 -11.00 13.13
CA THR A 148 7.00 -12.10 12.32
C THR A 148 5.52 -11.92 12.01
N ARG A 149 4.84 -11.00 12.68
CA ARG A 149 3.39 -10.76 12.54
C ARG A 149 2.96 -10.56 11.08
N VAL A 150 3.74 -9.82 10.32
CA VAL A 150 3.47 -9.48 8.90
C VAL A 150 4.11 -10.46 7.91
N ALA A 151 4.70 -11.56 8.37
CA ALA A 151 5.31 -12.56 7.48
C ALA A 151 4.29 -13.51 6.83
N SER A 152 3.05 -13.56 7.34
CA SER A 152 1.97 -14.34 6.72
C SER A 152 1.36 -13.53 5.57
N LEU A 153 1.68 -13.92 4.34
CA LEU A 153 1.33 -13.19 3.13
C LEU A 153 0.32 -13.95 2.27
N ASN A 154 -0.64 -13.21 1.68
CA ASN A 154 -1.31 -13.70 0.48
C ASN A 154 -0.35 -13.57 -0.71
N SER A 155 0.20 -14.68 -1.18
CA SER A 155 1.27 -14.69 -2.19
C SER A 155 0.87 -14.01 -3.50
N ASN A 156 -0.37 -14.20 -3.97
CA ASN A 156 -0.83 -13.62 -5.24
C ASN A 156 -0.88 -12.09 -5.15
N MET A 157 -1.55 -11.56 -4.12
CA MET A 157 -1.68 -10.13 -3.91
C MET A 157 -0.31 -9.45 -3.71
N TRP A 158 0.55 -10.02 -2.88
CA TRP A 158 1.85 -9.41 -2.57
C TRP A 158 2.83 -9.50 -3.72
N SER A 159 2.79 -10.57 -4.53
CA SER A 159 3.60 -10.66 -5.76
C SER A 159 3.25 -9.54 -6.73
N GLU A 160 1.96 -9.29 -6.98
CA GLU A 160 1.48 -8.18 -7.79
C GLU A 160 2.00 -6.84 -7.27
N LEU A 161 1.76 -6.54 -5.98
CA LEU A 161 2.18 -5.28 -5.35
C LEU A 161 3.70 -5.06 -5.39
N PHE A 162 4.48 -6.12 -5.20
CA PHE A 162 5.95 -6.03 -5.26
C PHE A 162 6.46 -5.78 -6.67
N LEU A 163 5.89 -6.43 -7.67
CA LEU A 163 6.31 -6.29 -9.06
C LEU A 163 5.93 -4.92 -9.63
N GLU A 164 4.74 -4.43 -9.33
CA GLU A 164 4.27 -3.13 -9.82
C GLU A 164 4.99 -1.92 -9.18
N ASN A 165 5.65 -2.11 -8.05
CA ASN A 165 6.48 -1.11 -7.39
C ASN A 165 7.94 -1.57 -7.26
N GLY A 166 8.39 -2.43 -8.17
CA GLY A 166 9.64 -3.16 -8.07
C GLY A 166 10.88 -2.26 -8.03
N ASP A 167 10.92 -1.17 -8.78
CA ASP A 167 12.01 -0.21 -8.79
C ASP A 167 12.25 0.45 -7.42
N ASN A 168 11.19 0.94 -6.78
CA ASN A 168 11.26 1.51 -5.44
C ASN A 168 11.60 0.45 -4.39
N LEU A 169 10.97 -0.72 -4.48
CA LEU A 169 11.20 -1.80 -3.52
C LEU A 169 12.62 -2.35 -3.59
N LEU A 170 13.18 -2.53 -4.79
CA LEU A 170 14.57 -2.96 -4.97
C LEU A 170 15.56 -1.97 -4.35
N ASN A 171 15.34 -0.66 -4.54
CA ASN A 171 16.15 0.36 -3.91
C ASN A 171 16.13 0.25 -2.36
N GLU A 172 14.98 0.01 -1.76
CA GLU A 172 14.86 -0.15 -0.31
C GLU A 172 15.46 -1.47 0.19
N ILE A 173 15.37 -2.55 -0.60
CA ILE A 173 16.05 -3.82 -0.30
C ILE A 173 17.57 -3.64 -0.32
N ASP A 174 18.11 -2.96 -1.32
CA ASP A 174 19.56 -2.69 -1.40
C ASP A 174 20.04 -1.85 -0.22
N ASN A 175 19.26 -0.84 0.18
CA ASN A 175 19.57 -0.01 1.36
C ASN A 175 19.63 -0.84 2.63
N ILE A 176 18.66 -1.72 2.89
CA ILE A 176 18.67 -2.53 4.12
C ILE A 176 19.76 -3.59 4.11
N ILE A 177 20.10 -4.16 2.95
CA ILE A 177 21.25 -5.09 2.81
C ILE A 177 22.54 -4.38 3.17
N ASN A 178 22.76 -3.16 2.67
CA ASN A 178 23.93 -2.36 3.01
C ASN A 178 24.01 -2.06 4.52
N ASN A 179 22.92 -1.60 5.11
CA ASN A 179 22.85 -1.33 6.55
C ASN A 179 23.11 -2.59 7.40
N LEU A 180 22.53 -3.73 7.03
CA LEU A 180 22.80 -5.01 7.73
C LEU A 180 24.25 -5.45 7.56
N THR A 181 24.88 -5.16 6.43
CA THR A 181 26.29 -5.46 6.19
C THR A 181 27.19 -4.64 7.08
N GLU A 182 26.86 -3.38 7.36
CA GLU A 182 27.59 -2.54 8.32
C GLU A 182 27.54 -3.16 9.72
N TYR A 183 26.36 -3.52 10.24
CA TYR A 183 26.21 -4.20 11.53
C TYR A 183 27.02 -5.51 11.58
N ARG A 184 26.92 -6.34 10.53
CA ARG A 184 27.65 -7.58 10.44
C ARG A 184 29.17 -7.36 10.54
N ASN A 185 29.69 -6.35 9.85
CA ASN A 185 31.13 -6.06 9.83
C ASN A 185 31.61 -5.52 11.17
N ALA A 186 30.86 -4.61 11.80
CA ALA A 186 31.15 -4.09 13.13
C ALA A 186 31.22 -5.23 14.18
N ILE A 187 30.20 -6.10 14.19
CA ILE A 187 30.19 -7.28 15.08
C ILE A 187 31.40 -8.19 14.82
N ALA A 188 31.76 -8.43 13.55
CA ALA A 188 32.88 -9.31 13.19
C ALA A 188 34.25 -8.73 13.62
N SER A 189 34.38 -7.40 13.71
CA SER A 189 35.58 -6.71 14.15
C SER A 189 35.60 -6.38 15.64
N ASN A 190 34.58 -6.73 16.40
CA ASN A 190 34.37 -6.33 17.81
C ASN A 190 34.37 -4.79 18.00
N ASP A 191 33.84 -4.06 17.06
CA ASP A 191 33.67 -2.61 17.09
C ASP A 191 32.26 -2.25 17.58
#